data_6fa4243bd98f6d2f0b6dbb8b253d0156
#
_entry.id   6fa4243bd98f6d2f0b6dbb8b253d0156
#
_cell.length_a   1.000
_cell.length_b   1.000
_cell.length_c   1.000
_cell.angle_alpha   90.00
_cell.angle_beta   90.00
_cell.angle_gamma   90.00
#
_symmetry.space_group_name_H-M   'P 1'
#
loop_
_entity.id
_entity.type
_entity.pdbx_description
1 polymer ?
#
loop_
_entity_poly.entity_id
_entity_poly.type
_entity_poly.pdbx_seq_one_letter_code
_entity_poly.pdbx_strand_id
1 'polypeptide(L)'
;SEEEAIENIDRLLNESVEYRKVSDVEVGLFLSGGLDSSLIGKLMKQNEKAGLKGFNIDFKDHFPGYEGELNEAKFAASNNDIDLIEENISYQEFQELLDNYSFYQDDLVGDEVGIPLYFLGKKTKNSKIKVVQVGEGADELFYGYDHWNRYLKLNKFFKPFFKSTKKYSSFKNHRLNMLSNILFNRTSFAGGALGFNLKELDSLIVDGLPNHSDLIFYADNKWKDYFS
;
A
#
# COMPACT_ATOMS: atom_id res chain seq x y z
N SER A 1 -26.77 4.77 -7.07
CA SER A 1 -26.67 3.57 -7.94
C SER A 1 -25.20 3.19 -8.14
N GLU A 2 -24.92 2.01 -8.65
CA GLU A 2 -23.57 1.60 -9.02
C GLU A 2 -23.00 2.48 -10.14
N GLU A 3 -23.81 2.82 -11.12
CA GLU A 3 -23.44 3.73 -12.21
C GLU A 3 -23.04 5.12 -11.69
N GLU A 4 -23.82 5.68 -10.78
CA GLU A 4 -23.52 6.96 -10.14
C GLU A 4 -22.20 6.89 -9.31
N ALA A 5 -21.94 5.76 -8.66
CA ALA A 5 -20.68 5.56 -7.93
C ALA A 5 -19.48 5.53 -8.89
N ILE A 6 -19.59 4.83 -10.02
CA ILE A 6 -18.55 4.76 -11.05
C ILE A 6 -18.26 6.16 -11.64
N GLU A 7 -19.31 6.91 -11.99
CA GLU A 7 -19.16 8.29 -12.52
C GLU A 7 -18.46 9.22 -11.50
N ASN A 8 -18.85 9.13 -10.23
CA ASN A 8 -18.22 9.94 -9.19
C ASN A 8 -16.77 9.55 -8.94
N ILE A 9 -16.43 8.25 -8.93
CA ILE A 9 -15.06 7.77 -8.80
C ILE A 9 -14.21 8.24 -9.97
N ASP A 10 -14.70 8.10 -11.20
CA ASP A 10 -13.99 8.54 -12.41
C ASP A 10 -13.70 10.05 -12.35
N ARG A 11 -14.72 10.87 -12.04
CA ARG A 11 -14.55 12.32 -11.88
C ARG A 11 -13.52 12.67 -10.79
N LEU A 12 -13.62 12.06 -9.61
CA LEU A 12 -12.72 12.35 -8.48
C LEU A 12 -11.28 11.91 -8.76
N LEU A 13 -11.09 10.77 -9.42
CA LEU A 13 -9.76 10.31 -9.83
C LEU A 13 -9.13 11.26 -10.84
N ASN A 14 -9.89 11.68 -11.86
CA ASN A 14 -9.44 12.67 -12.85
C ASN A 14 -9.03 13.97 -12.15
N GLU A 15 -9.87 14.53 -11.30
CA GLU A 15 -9.57 15.75 -10.53
C GLU A 15 -8.31 15.56 -9.66
N SER A 16 -8.20 14.43 -8.97
CA SER A 16 -7.07 14.11 -8.11
C SER A 16 -5.74 14.04 -8.88
N VAL A 17 -5.74 13.39 -10.05
CA VAL A 17 -4.56 13.29 -10.90
C VAL A 17 -4.17 14.66 -11.44
N GLU A 18 -5.13 15.45 -11.94
CA GLU A 18 -4.86 16.80 -12.45
C GLU A 18 -4.30 17.73 -11.37
N TYR A 19 -4.84 17.71 -10.16
CA TYR A 19 -4.26 18.50 -9.05
C TYR A 19 -2.81 18.13 -8.75
N ARG A 20 -2.45 16.85 -8.87
CA ARG A 20 -1.09 16.36 -8.59
C ARG A 20 -0.12 16.57 -9.75
N LYS A 21 -0.62 16.95 -10.92
CA LYS A 21 0.21 17.36 -12.07
C LYS A 21 0.67 18.81 -11.97
N VAL A 22 0.08 19.61 -11.08
CA VAL A 22 0.50 21.00 -10.85
C VAL A 22 1.91 21.01 -10.25
N SER A 23 2.89 21.30 -11.10
CA SER A 23 4.30 21.24 -10.74
C SER A 23 5.12 22.17 -11.64
N ASP A 24 6.18 22.76 -11.08
CA ASP A 24 7.16 23.56 -11.83
C ASP A 24 8.19 22.68 -12.58
N VAL A 25 8.08 21.36 -12.45
CA VAL A 25 8.99 20.39 -13.07
C VAL A 25 8.19 19.25 -13.72
N GLU A 26 8.83 18.53 -14.62
CA GLU A 26 8.24 17.34 -15.24
C GLU A 26 7.86 16.31 -14.17
N VAL A 27 6.63 15.78 -14.28
CA VAL A 27 6.09 14.75 -13.37
C VAL A 27 6.12 13.41 -14.09
N GLY A 28 6.76 12.42 -13.48
CA GLY A 28 6.77 11.04 -13.93
C GLY A 28 5.75 10.15 -13.21
N LEU A 29 5.82 8.86 -13.49
CA LEU A 29 4.94 7.85 -12.92
C LEU A 29 5.76 6.62 -12.51
N PHE A 30 5.51 6.04 -11.34
CA PHE A 30 5.91 4.66 -11.05
C PHE A 30 4.85 3.70 -11.60
N LEU A 31 5.25 2.85 -12.54
CA LEU A 31 4.36 1.98 -13.30
C LEU A 31 4.72 0.51 -13.06
N SER A 32 3.98 -0.14 -12.17
CA SER A 32 4.14 -1.59 -11.90
C SER A 32 3.46 -2.46 -12.95
N GLY A 33 2.48 -1.93 -13.68
CA GLY A 33 1.60 -2.68 -14.56
C GLY A 33 0.35 -3.22 -13.86
N GLY A 34 0.26 -3.09 -12.55
CA GLY A 34 -0.97 -3.31 -11.78
C GLY A 34 -2.09 -2.35 -12.19
N LEU A 35 -3.32 -2.67 -11.81
CA LEU A 35 -4.52 -1.90 -12.18
C LEU A 35 -4.40 -0.43 -11.81
N ASP A 36 -3.96 -0.15 -10.57
CA ASP A 36 -3.95 1.19 -9.99
C ASP A 36 -2.93 2.10 -10.70
N SER A 37 -1.68 1.64 -10.82
CA SER A 37 -0.63 2.40 -11.51
C SER A 37 -0.95 2.61 -12.99
N SER A 38 -1.57 1.61 -13.64
CA SER A 38 -1.98 1.69 -15.05
C SER A 38 -3.12 2.69 -15.24
N LEU A 39 -4.09 2.73 -14.32
CA LEU A 39 -5.19 3.70 -14.35
C LEU A 39 -4.67 5.13 -14.15
N ILE A 40 -3.81 5.35 -13.16
CA ILE A 40 -3.17 6.65 -12.95
C ILE A 40 -2.39 7.08 -14.19
N GLY A 41 -1.61 6.18 -14.79
CA GLY A 41 -0.86 6.45 -16.02
C GLY A 41 -1.76 6.86 -17.19
N LYS A 42 -2.90 6.18 -17.38
CA LYS A 42 -3.90 6.53 -18.37
C LYS A 42 -4.48 7.94 -18.13
N LEU A 43 -4.85 8.24 -16.89
CA LEU A 43 -5.42 9.55 -16.54
C LEU A 43 -4.39 10.68 -16.69
N MET A 44 -3.13 10.45 -16.30
CA MET A 44 -2.05 11.43 -16.52
C MET A 44 -1.86 11.74 -18.01
N LYS A 45 -1.95 10.73 -18.87
CA LYS A 45 -1.71 10.87 -20.31
C LYS A 45 -2.87 11.54 -21.04
N GLN A 46 -4.12 11.42 -20.56
CA GLN A 46 -5.31 11.95 -21.26
C GLN A 46 -5.19 13.44 -21.61
N ASN A 47 -4.57 14.24 -20.71
CA ASN A 47 -4.44 15.68 -20.89
C ASN A 47 -2.97 16.13 -21.10
N GLU A 48 -2.07 15.17 -21.34
CA GLU A 48 -0.63 15.45 -21.51
C GLU A 48 -0.26 15.48 -23.00
N LYS A 49 0.28 16.63 -23.44
CA LYS A 49 0.79 16.78 -24.81
C LYS A 49 2.27 16.39 -24.91
N ALA A 50 3.00 16.48 -23.81
CA ALA A 50 4.37 16.01 -23.72
C ALA A 50 4.43 14.49 -23.44
N GLY A 51 5.55 13.86 -23.68
CA GLY A 51 5.72 12.44 -23.36
C GLY A 51 5.72 12.20 -21.85
N LEU A 52 4.89 11.28 -21.36
CA LEU A 52 4.91 10.84 -19.97
C LEU A 52 5.97 9.77 -19.80
N LYS A 53 6.86 9.95 -18.82
CA LYS A 53 7.86 8.94 -18.44
C LYS A 53 7.33 8.07 -17.31
N GLY A 54 7.26 6.77 -17.58
CA GLY A 54 6.99 5.73 -16.58
C GLY A 54 8.30 5.09 -16.10
N PHE A 55 8.37 4.72 -14.84
CA PHE A 55 9.52 4.03 -14.27
C PHE A 55 9.05 2.69 -13.68
N ASN A 56 9.76 1.63 -14.05
CA ASN A 56 9.54 0.29 -13.52
C ASN A 56 10.87 -0.27 -13.03
N ILE A 57 10.77 -1.17 -12.06
CA ILE A 57 11.91 -1.90 -11.52
C ILE A 57 11.66 -3.40 -11.66
N ASP A 58 12.71 -4.13 -12.03
CA ASP A 58 12.70 -5.57 -12.07
C ASP A 58 14.04 -6.11 -11.54
N PHE A 59 14.09 -7.39 -11.24
CA PHE A 59 15.31 -8.03 -10.77
C PHE A 59 15.96 -8.84 -11.90
N LYS A 60 17.28 -8.66 -12.09
CA LYS A 60 18.06 -9.41 -13.09
C LYS A 60 18.12 -10.90 -12.78
N ASP A 61 18.12 -11.22 -11.49
CA ASP A 61 18.29 -12.57 -11.01
C ASP A 61 16.92 -13.18 -10.73
N HIS A 62 16.76 -14.45 -11.03
CA HIS A 62 15.52 -15.15 -10.73
C HIS A 62 15.41 -15.44 -9.23
N PHE A 63 14.45 -14.82 -8.57
CA PHE A 63 14.12 -15.12 -7.18
C PHE A 63 12.97 -16.14 -7.13
N PRO A 64 13.13 -17.26 -6.41
CA PRO A 64 12.05 -18.24 -6.27
C PRO A 64 10.79 -17.58 -5.67
N GLY A 65 9.67 -17.63 -6.41
CA GLY A 65 8.39 -17.06 -5.99
C GLY A 65 8.17 -15.58 -6.35
N TYR A 66 9.13 -14.95 -7.02
CA TYR A 66 8.95 -13.63 -7.63
C TYR A 66 8.75 -13.80 -9.15
N GLU A 67 7.55 -13.47 -9.59
CA GLU A 67 7.23 -13.29 -11.00
C GLU A 67 7.21 -11.76 -11.22
N GLY A 68 8.26 -11.25 -11.90
CA GLY A 68 8.38 -9.81 -12.15
C GLY A 68 7.17 -9.24 -12.90
N GLU A 69 6.82 -8.01 -12.62
CA GLU A 69 5.68 -7.30 -13.23
C GLU A 69 6.07 -6.51 -14.50
N LEU A 70 7.26 -6.76 -15.03
CA LEU A 70 7.81 -5.97 -16.15
C LEU A 70 6.97 -6.11 -17.43
N ASN A 71 6.44 -7.30 -17.70
CA ASN A 71 5.64 -7.54 -18.89
C ASN A 71 4.32 -6.78 -18.82
N GLU A 72 3.70 -6.75 -17.66
CA GLU A 72 2.48 -6.00 -17.36
C GLU A 72 2.73 -4.49 -17.47
N ALA A 73 3.87 -4.03 -16.94
CA ALA A 73 4.28 -2.63 -17.06
C ALA A 73 4.52 -2.23 -18.53
N LYS A 74 5.17 -3.07 -19.33
CA LYS A 74 5.36 -2.85 -20.78
C LYS A 74 4.03 -2.80 -21.53
N PHE A 75 3.12 -3.72 -21.20
CA PHE A 75 1.78 -3.73 -21.78
C PHE A 75 1.01 -2.45 -21.44
N ALA A 76 1.00 -2.05 -20.18
CA ALA A 76 0.35 -0.83 -19.72
C ALA A 76 0.96 0.43 -20.37
N ALA A 77 2.29 0.48 -20.46
CA ALA A 77 3.01 1.58 -21.09
C ALA A 77 2.67 1.72 -22.57
N SER A 78 2.71 0.60 -23.32
CA SER A 78 2.40 0.61 -24.76
C SER A 78 0.96 1.03 -25.05
N ASN A 79 0.00 0.58 -24.22
CA ASN A 79 -1.40 0.92 -24.41
C ASN A 79 -1.74 2.38 -24.10
N ASN A 80 -0.92 3.04 -23.29
CA ASN A 80 -1.14 4.41 -22.84
C ASN A 80 -0.11 5.41 -23.40
N ASP A 81 0.73 5.01 -24.35
CA ASP A 81 1.79 5.84 -24.94
C ASP A 81 2.70 6.48 -23.88
N ILE A 82 3.17 5.65 -22.93
CA ILE A 82 4.07 6.03 -21.84
C ILE A 82 5.49 5.56 -22.21
N ASP A 83 6.47 6.46 -22.10
CA ASP A 83 7.89 6.14 -22.28
C ASP A 83 8.40 5.40 -21.03
N LEU A 84 8.49 4.06 -21.12
CA LEU A 84 8.85 3.22 -19.99
C LEU A 84 10.37 3.13 -19.84
N ILE A 85 10.86 3.58 -18.70
CA ILE A 85 12.26 3.50 -18.29
C ILE A 85 12.40 2.37 -17.27
N GLU A 86 13.11 1.32 -17.66
CA GLU A 86 13.32 0.13 -16.85
C GLU A 86 14.59 0.29 -15.98
N GLU A 87 14.53 -0.18 -14.74
CA GLU A 87 15.67 -0.40 -13.88
C GLU A 87 15.75 -1.86 -13.50
N ASN A 88 16.91 -2.47 -13.71
CA ASN A 88 17.12 -3.87 -13.40
C ASN A 88 18.18 -3.99 -12.30
N ILE A 89 17.77 -4.54 -11.15
CA ILE A 89 18.61 -4.70 -9.96
C ILE A 89 19.19 -6.11 -9.93
N SER A 90 20.50 -6.21 -9.72
CA SER A 90 21.15 -7.48 -9.40
C SER A 90 21.03 -7.80 -7.91
N TYR A 91 21.20 -9.08 -7.57
CA TYR A 91 21.26 -9.50 -6.17
C TYR A 91 22.38 -8.81 -5.38
N GLN A 92 23.52 -8.58 -6.03
CA GLN A 92 24.63 -7.85 -5.39
C GLN A 92 24.26 -6.40 -5.07
N GLU A 93 23.65 -5.66 -5.99
CA GLU A 93 23.19 -4.28 -5.76
C GLU A 93 22.15 -4.24 -4.63
N PHE A 94 21.26 -5.22 -4.57
CA PHE A 94 20.28 -5.36 -3.48
C PHE A 94 20.97 -5.57 -2.13
N GLN A 95 21.95 -6.47 -2.04
CA GLN A 95 22.70 -6.72 -0.80
C GLN A 95 23.50 -5.49 -0.33
N GLU A 96 24.19 -4.82 -1.25
CA GLU A 96 24.97 -3.62 -0.97
C GLU A 96 24.07 -2.49 -0.40
N LEU A 97 22.86 -2.36 -0.92
CA LEU A 97 21.91 -1.42 -0.36
C LEU A 97 21.41 -1.86 1.02
N LEU A 98 21.06 -3.15 1.19
CA LEU A 98 20.54 -3.68 2.44
C LEU A 98 21.48 -3.42 3.61
N ASP A 99 22.78 -3.60 3.42
CA ASP A 99 23.81 -3.33 4.42
C ASP A 99 23.85 -1.86 4.88
N ASN A 100 23.40 -0.94 4.03
CA ASN A 100 23.40 0.50 4.29
C ASN A 100 21.99 1.10 4.39
N TYR A 101 20.96 0.29 4.31
CA TYR A 101 19.57 0.75 4.16
C TYR A 101 19.09 1.60 5.35
N SER A 102 19.53 1.26 6.56
CA SER A 102 19.24 2.04 7.77
C SER A 102 19.71 3.50 7.70
N PHE A 103 20.69 3.80 6.85
CA PHE A 103 21.18 5.17 6.62
C PHE A 103 20.17 6.04 5.85
N TYR A 104 19.28 5.41 5.09
CA TYR A 104 18.29 6.08 4.25
C TYR A 104 16.91 6.14 4.89
N GLN A 105 16.77 5.54 6.07
CA GLN A 105 15.51 5.54 6.82
C GLN A 105 15.70 6.29 8.14
N ASP A 106 14.78 7.20 8.44
CA ASP A 106 14.75 7.93 9.71
C ASP A 106 14.17 7.04 10.84
N ASP A 107 13.44 5.98 10.49
CA ASP A 107 12.84 5.03 11.43
C ASP A 107 13.06 3.59 10.97
N LEU A 108 12.99 2.64 11.89
CA LEU A 108 13.14 1.21 11.60
C LEU A 108 11.86 0.65 10.98
N VAL A 109 11.69 0.89 9.70
CA VAL A 109 10.59 0.33 8.91
C VAL A 109 11.04 -0.98 8.29
N GLY A 110 10.44 -2.09 8.71
CA GLY A 110 10.70 -3.42 8.17
C GLY A 110 9.94 -3.75 6.89
N ASP A 111 9.62 -2.76 6.07
CA ASP A 111 8.89 -2.94 4.82
C ASP A 111 9.87 -3.21 3.67
N GLU A 112 9.66 -4.30 2.96
CA GLU A 112 10.46 -4.71 1.82
C GLU A 112 10.32 -3.78 0.61
N VAL A 113 9.23 -3.02 0.52
CA VAL A 113 8.95 -2.08 -0.58
C VAL A 113 9.93 -0.91 -0.62
N GLY A 114 10.53 -0.56 0.51
CA GLY A 114 11.46 0.56 0.59
C GLY A 114 12.72 0.40 -0.28
N ILE A 115 13.20 -0.83 -0.49
CA ILE A 115 14.39 -1.08 -1.32
C ILE A 115 14.12 -0.85 -2.81
N PRO A 116 13.08 -1.42 -3.42
CA PRO A 116 12.67 -1.05 -4.78
C PRO A 116 12.44 0.45 -4.95
N LEU A 117 11.79 1.10 -4.00
CA LEU A 117 11.56 2.56 -4.05
C LEU A 117 12.86 3.37 -4.06
N TYR A 118 13.89 2.94 -3.33
CA TYR A 118 15.20 3.59 -3.38
C TYR A 118 15.80 3.56 -4.79
N PHE A 119 15.80 2.40 -5.45
CA PHE A 119 16.33 2.26 -6.80
C PHE A 119 15.51 3.04 -7.83
N LEU A 120 14.18 3.00 -7.73
CA LEU A 120 13.30 3.83 -8.55
C LEU A 120 13.57 5.32 -8.35
N GLY A 121 13.73 5.78 -7.11
CA GLY A 121 14.09 7.16 -6.79
C GLY A 121 15.45 7.56 -7.37
N LYS A 122 16.45 6.68 -7.31
CA LYS A 122 17.76 6.89 -7.94
C LYS A 122 17.65 6.98 -9.46
N LYS A 123 16.82 6.12 -10.08
CA LYS A 123 16.58 6.13 -11.52
C LYS A 123 15.89 7.41 -11.98
N THR A 124 14.83 7.83 -11.29
CA THR A 124 14.13 9.08 -11.61
C THR A 124 15.03 10.30 -11.50
N LYS A 125 15.85 10.36 -10.44
CA LYS A 125 16.86 11.42 -10.28
C LYS A 125 17.83 11.46 -11.46
N ASN A 126 18.34 10.30 -11.89
CA ASN A 126 19.26 10.20 -13.03
C ASN A 126 18.59 10.62 -14.34
N SER A 127 17.28 10.40 -14.48
CA SER A 127 16.45 10.83 -15.60
C SER A 127 15.96 12.28 -15.49
N LYS A 128 16.44 13.03 -14.49
CA LYS A 128 16.09 14.42 -14.18
C LYS A 128 14.61 14.63 -13.80
N ILE A 129 13.90 13.58 -13.45
CA ILE A 129 12.54 13.64 -12.91
C ILE A 129 12.64 13.80 -11.40
N LYS A 130 11.97 14.80 -10.84
CA LYS A 130 11.99 15.11 -9.40
C LYS A 130 10.68 14.76 -8.69
N VAL A 131 9.61 14.65 -9.44
CA VAL A 131 8.26 14.37 -8.92
C VAL A 131 7.70 13.17 -9.69
N VAL A 132 7.12 12.22 -8.97
CA VAL A 132 6.43 11.07 -9.55
C VAL A 132 5.08 10.89 -8.88
N GLN A 133 4.09 10.46 -9.65
CA GLN A 133 2.85 9.92 -9.10
C GLN A 133 2.97 8.41 -8.91
N VAL A 134 2.26 7.89 -7.92
CA VAL A 134 2.25 6.47 -7.57
C VAL A 134 0.80 6.01 -7.40
N GLY A 135 0.47 4.81 -7.84
CA GLY A 135 -0.85 4.20 -7.66
C GLY A 135 -0.92 3.48 -6.32
N GLU A 136 -1.19 4.20 -5.25
CA GLU A 136 -1.26 3.69 -3.88
C GLU A 136 -2.59 4.01 -3.23
N GLY A 137 -3.06 3.12 -2.35
CA GLY A 137 -4.25 3.37 -1.52
C GLY A 137 -5.58 2.89 -2.11
N ALA A 138 -5.60 2.34 -3.32
CA ALA A 138 -6.85 1.84 -3.91
C ALA A 138 -7.34 0.58 -3.22
N ASP A 139 -6.46 -0.35 -2.86
CA ASP A 139 -6.80 -1.56 -2.11
C ASP A 139 -7.41 -1.22 -0.75
N GLU A 140 -6.90 -0.20 -0.08
CA GLU A 140 -7.42 0.31 1.19
C GLU A 140 -8.82 0.92 1.05
N LEU A 141 -9.07 1.64 -0.03
CA LEU A 141 -10.36 2.29 -0.28
C LEU A 141 -11.42 1.32 -0.80
N PHE A 142 -11.04 0.36 -1.65
CA PHE A 142 -11.96 -0.52 -2.37
C PHE A 142 -11.92 -1.98 -1.93
N TYR A 143 -11.27 -2.28 -0.80
CA TYR A 143 -11.16 -3.64 -0.27
C TYR A 143 -10.50 -4.63 -1.24
N GLY A 144 -9.40 -4.23 -1.89
CA GLY A 144 -8.70 -5.03 -2.89
C GLY A 144 -8.00 -6.27 -2.32
N TYR A 145 -7.64 -6.28 -1.06
CA TYR A 145 -6.96 -7.41 -0.44
C TYR A 145 -7.90 -8.60 -0.16
N ASP A 146 -7.55 -9.77 -0.64
CA ASP A 146 -8.33 -11.00 -0.48
C ASP A 146 -8.64 -11.36 0.99
N HIS A 147 -7.70 -11.11 1.89
CA HIS A 147 -7.91 -11.41 3.31
C HIS A 147 -8.96 -10.51 3.95
N TRP A 148 -9.17 -9.29 3.45
CA TRP A 148 -10.22 -8.38 3.89
C TRP A 148 -11.60 -8.88 3.51
N ASN A 149 -11.75 -9.40 2.30
CA ASN A 149 -13.00 -10.02 1.85
C ASN A 149 -13.39 -11.21 2.70
N ARG A 150 -12.40 -12.02 3.13
CA ARG A 150 -12.65 -13.14 4.08
C ARG A 150 -13.10 -12.62 5.44
N TYR A 151 -12.43 -11.56 5.93
CA TYR A 151 -12.80 -10.92 7.20
C TYR A 151 -14.23 -10.37 7.16
N LEU A 152 -14.62 -9.66 6.12
CA LEU A 152 -15.97 -9.11 5.96
C LEU A 152 -17.05 -10.21 5.94
N LYS A 153 -16.80 -11.31 5.22
CA LYS A 153 -17.72 -12.47 5.19
C LYS A 153 -17.88 -13.07 6.58
N LEU A 154 -16.79 -13.28 7.31
CA LEU A 154 -16.81 -13.80 8.67
C LEU A 154 -17.50 -12.82 9.63
N ASN A 155 -17.18 -11.54 9.55
CA ASN A 155 -17.80 -10.51 10.38
C ASN A 155 -19.32 -10.47 10.17
N LYS A 156 -19.79 -10.50 8.92
CA LYS A 156 -21.23 -10.53 8.58
C LYS A 156 -21.92 -11.78 9.15
N PHE A 157 -21.25 -12.93 9.10
CA PHE A 157 -21.80 -14.18 9.63
C PHE A 157 -21.89 -14.18 11.16
N PHE A 158 -20.88 -13.68 11.86
CA PHE A 158 -20.84 -13.67 13.32
C PHE A 158 -21.51 -12.46 13.97
N LYS A 159 -21.87 -11.42 13.20
CA LYS A 159 -22.53 -10.20 13.69
C LYS A 159 -23.70 -10.43 14.66
N PRO A 160 -24.59 -11.45 14.44
CA PRO A 160 -25.69 -11.74 15.37
C PRO A 160 -25.25 -12.27 16.74
N PHE A 161 -24.02 -12.78 16.85
CA PHE A 161 -23.47 -13.43 18.05
C PHE A 161 -22.53 -12.51 18.83
N PHE A 162 -22.40 -11.25 18.45
CA PHE A 162 -21.47 -10.32 19.09
C PHE A 162 -21.83 -10.09 20.56
N LYS A 163 -20.82 -10.29 21.41
CA LYS A 163 -20.89 -9.89 22.81
C LYS A 163 -20.01 -8.66 23.01
N SER A 164 -20.61 -7.56 23.41
CA SER A 164 -19.86 -6.39 23.83
C SER A 164 -19.16 -6.69 25.16
N THR A 165 -17.87 -6.97 25.13
CA THR A 165 -17.06 -7.12 26.32
C THR A 165 -15.84 -6.21 26.19
N LYS A 166 -15.54 -5.46 27.27
CA LYS A 166 -14.35 -4.62 27.37
C LYS A 166 -13.04 -5.41 27.56
N LYS A 167 -13.14 -6.73 27.70
CA LYS A 167 -11.98 -7.57 27.99
C LYS A 167 -11.23 -7.91 26.72
N TYR A 168 -10.02 -7.41 26.60
CA TYR A 168 -9.12 -7.69 25.49
C TYR A 168 -8.39 -9.04 25.73
N SER A 169 -8.42 -9.92 24.74
CA SER A 169 -7.59 -11.11 24.70
C SER A 169 -6.77 -11.06 23.41
N SER A 170 -5.46 -10.96 23.55
CA SER A 170 -4.52 -11.07 22.44
C SER A 170 -3.97 -12.49 22.40
N PHE A 171 -3.98 -13.11 21.23
CA PHE A 171 -3.42 -14.43 20.98
C PHE A 171 -2.16 -14.29 20.12
N LYS A 172 -1.15 -15.13 20.36
CA LYS A 172 0.02 -15.20 19.49
C LYS A 172 -0.34 -15.64 18.05
N ASN A 173 -1.39 -16.44 17.92
CA ASN A 173 -1.86 -16.90 16.62
C ASN A 173 -2.76 -15.85 15.98
N HIS A 174 -2.34 -15.34 14.83
CA HIS A 174 -3.03 -14.29 14.09
C HIS A 174 -4.49 -14.65 13.75
N ARG A 175 -4.77 -15.91 13.37
CA ARG A 175 -6.14 -16.36 13.04
C ARG A 175 -7.06 -16.35 14.27
N LEU A 176 -6.53 -16.72 15.43
CA LEU A 176 -7.27 -16.67 16.70
C LEU A 176 -7.52 -15.23 17.14
N ASN A 177 -6.55 -14.34 16.91
CA ASN A 177 -6.72 -12.90 17.15
C ASN A 177 -7.84 -12.32 16.28
N MET A 178 -7.82 -12.64 14.99
CA MET A 178 -8.86 -12.18 14.05
C MET A 178 -10.26 -12.67 14.48
N LEU A 179 -10.41 -13.96 14.81
CA LEU A 179 -11.67 -14.51 15.29
C LEU A 179 -12.13 -13.85 16.61
N SER A 180 -11.22 -13.64 17.54
CA SER A 180 -11.51 -12.94 18.80
C SER A 180 -12.03 -11.52 18.53
N ASN A 181 -11.38 -10.80 17.63
CA ASN A 181 -11.78 -9.44 17.30
C ASN A 181 -13.16 -9.40 16.63
N ILE A 182 -13.47 -10.36 15.75
CA ILE A 182 -14.79 -10.51 15.15
C ILE A 182 -15.85 -10.80 16.24
N LEU A 183 -15.62 -11.78 17.11
CA LEU A 183 -16.57 -12.19 18.14
C LEU A 183 -16.87 -11.09 19.18
N PHE A 184 -15.88 -10.23 19.44
CA PHE A 184 -16.02 -9.12 20.37
C PHE A 184 -16.33 -7.78 19.71
N ASN A 185 -16.68 -7.79 18.41
CA ASN A 185 -17.01 -6.58 17.62
C ASN A 185 -15.93 -5.50 17.74
N ARG A 186 -14.69 -5.90 17.61
CA ARG A 186 -13.55 -5.00 17.60
C ARG A 186 -13.07 -4.78 16.19
N THR A 187 -12.67 -3.56 15.90
CA THR A 187 -11.97 -3.24 14.68
C THR A 187 -10.58 -3.85 14.75
N SER A 188 -10.39 -5.00 14.13
CA SER A 188 -9.06 -5.64 13.98
C SER A 188 -8.37 -5.18 12.71
N PHE A 189 -8.85 -4.11 12.16
CA PHE A 189 -8.44 -3.63 10.88
C PHE A 189 -7.22 -2.70 11.07
N ALA A 190 -6.05 -3.25 10.95
CA ALA A 190 -4.77 -2.54 11.03
C ALA A 190 -4.12 -2.35 9.65
N GLY A 191 -4.94 -2.16 8.59
CA GLY A 191 -4.41 -2.08 7.24
C GLY A 191 -3.81 -3.41 6.74
N GLY A 192 -3.04 -3.38 5.66
CA GLY A 192 -2.33 -4.54 5.12
C GLY A 192 -1.05 -4.91 5.89
N ALA A 193 -0.48 -3.97 6.63
CA ALA A 193 0.73 -4.18 7.40
C ALA A 193 0.41 -4.87 8.73
N LEU A 194 0.80 -6.12 8.84
CA LEU A 194 0.79 -6.88 10.08
C LEU A 194 2.08 -6.59 10.83
N GLY A 195 2.07 -5.50 11.59
CA GLY A 195 3.10 -5.23 12.58
C GLY A 195 3.04 -6.20 13.76
N PHE A 196 3.79 -5.92 14.78
CA PHE A 196 3.77 -6.69 16.02
C PHE A 196 2.39 -6.67 16.66
N ASN A 197 1.90 -7.81 17.11
CA ASN A 197 0.73 -7.84 17.97
C ASN A 197 1.09 -7.27 19.36
N LEU A 198 0.08 -6.89 20.15
CA LEU A 198 0.31 -6.22 21.43
C LEU A 198 1.15 -7.05 22.45
N LYS A 199 1.10 -8.39 22.38
CA LYS A 199 1.94 -9.24 23.25
C LYS A 199 3.39 -9.26 22.79
N GLU A 200 3.60 -9.16 21.48
CA GLU A 200 4.95 -9.04 20.92
C GLU A 200 5.53 -7.67 21.25
N LEU A 201 4.74 -6.61 21.10
CA LEU A 201 5.14 -5.26 21.53
C LEU A 201 5.46 -5.20 23.03
N ASP A 202 4.64 -5.80 23.89
CA ASP A 202 4.86 -5.84 25.34
C ASP A 202 6.16 -6.59 25.71
N SER A 203 6.55 -7.58 24.89
CA SER A 203 7.81 -8.30 25.07
C SER A 203 9.04 -7.53 24.59
N LEU A 204 8.86 -6.53 23.72
CA LEU A 204 9.95 -5.74 23.15
C LEU A 204 10.22 -4.46 23.95
N ILE A 205 9.23 -3.96 24.70
CA ILE A 205 9.34 -2.72 25.47
C ILE A 205 9.71 -3.03 26.92
N VAL A 206 10.86 -2.55 27.34
CA VAL A 206 11.45 -2.86 28.67
C VAL A 206 10.58 -2.40 29.83
N ASP A 207 9.89 -1.28 29.70
CA ASP A 207 9.04 -0.69 30.74
C ASP A 207 7.54 -1.05 30.61
N GLY A 208 7.21 -1.95 29.67
CA GLY A 208 5.82 -2.29 29.34
C GLY A 208 5.09 -1.17 28.59
N LEU A 209 4.02 -1.54 27.89
CA LEU A 209 3.16 -0.54 27.23
C LEU A 209 2.21 0.10 28.25
N PRO A 210 2.09 1.42 28.30
CA PRO A 210 1.09 2.06 29.13
C PRO A 210 -0.30 1.68 28.63
N ASN A 211 -1.04 1.00 29.46
CA ASN A 211 -2.48 0.70 29.37
C ASN A 211 -3.04 0.41 27.96
N HIS A 212 -2.72 -0.78 27.43
CA HIS A 212 -3.08 -1.25 26.08
C HIS A 212 -4.56 -1.07 25.72
N SER A 213 -5.45 -1.14 26.71
CA SER A 213 -6.89 -0.97 26.52
C SER A 213 -7.24 0.41 25.98
N ASP A 214 -6.50 1.44 26.35
CA ASP A 214 -6.83 2.82 26.00
C ASP A 214 -6.44 3.18 24.57
N LEU A 215 -5.30 2.65 24.09
CA LEU A 215 -4.87 2.83 22.69
C LEU A 215 -5.82 2.15 21.71
N ILE A 216 -6.25 0.92 22.03
CA ILE A 216 -7.20 0.17 21.19
C ILE A 216 -8.57 0.82 21.24
N PHE A 217 -9.02 1.24 22.42
CA PHE A 217 -10.28 1.94 22.59
C PHE A 217 -10.28 3.28 21.84
N TYR A 218 -9.16 3.98 21.83
CA TYR A 218 -9.00 5.21 21.05
C TYR A 218 -9.09 4.94 19.55
N ALA A 219 -8.38 3.93 19.06
CA ALA A 219 -8.41 3.53 17.66
C ALA A 219 -9.82 3.08 17.24
N ASP A 220 -10.47 2.21 18.03
CA ASP A 220 -11.84 1.73 17.77
C ASP A 220 -12.88 2.87 17.74
N ASN A 221 -12.76 3.87 18.61
CA ASN A 221 -13.67 5.00 18.62
C ASN A 221 -13.44 5.92 17.42
N LYS A 222 -12.18 6.20 17.07
CA LYS A 222 -11.86 6.99 15.88
C LYS A 222 -12.42 6.37 14.62
N TRP A 223 -12.30 5.05 14.46
CA TRP A 223 -12.87 4.35 13.30
C TRP A 223 -14.40 4.42 13.26
N LYS A 224 -15.08 4.29 14.40
CA LYS A 224 -16.53 4.40 14.47
C LYS A 224 -17.02 5.79 14.07
N ASP A 225 -16.30 6.83 14.45
CA ASP A 225 -16.62 8.22 14.11
C ASP A 225 -16.49 8.50 12.60
N TYR A 226 -15.62 7.76 11.89
CA TYR A 226 -15.46 7.90 10.45
C TYR A 226 -16.52 7.15 9.62
N PHE A 227 -17.17 6.13 10.18
CA PHE A 227 -18.10 5.25 9.47
C PHE A 227 -19.53 5.30 10.04
N SER A 228 -19.82 6.20 10.96
CA SER A 228 -21.16 6.50 11.45
C SER A 228 -21.80 7.64 10.65
#